data_6bd90fa56c9096d6082913a95ed508da
#
_entry.id   6bd90fa56c9096d6082913a95ed508da
#
_cell.length_a   1.000
_cell.length_b   1.000
_cell.length_c   1.000
_cell.angle_alpha   90.00
_cell.angle_beta   90.00
_cell.angle_gamma   90.00
#
_symmetry.space_group_name_H-M   'P 1'
#
loop_
_entity.id
_entity.type
_entity.pdbx_description
1 polymer ?
#
loop_
_entity_poly.entity_id
_entity_poly.type
_entity_poly.pdbx_seq_one_letter_code
_entity_poly.pdbx_strand_id
1 'polypeptide(L)'
;MALPQIVQVEVTSACQLRCVFCPRTVLADHWVTAHLPWEMFSSLFPFLRRTKLVHLQGWGEPLLHPRLWDMAAAIKERHGRVSLTTNAVLLDRAASQEACRIGFDLIAISVAGAQAATNDSLRLGSHLDQICANISYLCQLKPRPKVNLVMQMMKPNLEELPELVTLAARLGVDGVVAPNLDYTPTAEVDALRAFDYSPDPRHLELTEEAKRRGKELGVKVHICPLRPSNDVLMCDADPVHNVWISVRGEVTPCPYLTLPCQGDFPRLFWGECQYLSHFSFGKVTEGLDRVFNGQAAHSFREAFARRLQTNIFDTMTAVALSAMPRVRSTSGAFLEPLAKTTSLQKSTALLLPHDLCRNCYKFYGL
;
A
#
# COMPACT_ATOMS: atom_id res chain seq x y z
N MET A 1 20.28 -12.11 -12.71
CA MET A 1 18.98 -11.47 -12.92
C MET A 1 18.50 -10.89 -11.60
N ALA A 2 17.88 -9.70 -11.63
CA ALA A 2 17.27 -9.09 -10.47
C ALA A 2 16.04 -9.89 -10.03
N LEU A 3 15.70 -9.85 -8.73
CA LEU A 3 14.47 -10.41 -8.19
C LEU A 3 13.74 -9.32 -7.41
N PRO A 4 12.42 -9.40 -7.28
CA PRO A 4 11.67 -8.47 -6.44
C PRO A 4 12.12 -8.59 -4.98
N GLN A 5 12.17 -7.42 -4.30
CA GLN A 5 12.51 -7.36 -2.88
C GLN A 5 11.32 -7.79 -2.01
N ILE A 6 10.12 -7.33 -2.37
CA ILE A 6 8.87 -7.72 -1.73
C ILE A 6 7.99 -8.37 -2.78
N VAL A 7 7.46 -9.53 -2.43
CA VAL A 7 6.43 -10.22 -3.21
C VAL A 7 5.16 -10.20 -2.37
N GLN A 8 4.18 -9.43 -2.81
CA GLN A 8 2.85 -9.45 -2.22
C GLN A 8 2.00 -10.49 -2.95
N VAL A 9 1.38 -11.38 -2.20
CA VAL A 9 0.62 -12.52 -2.76
C VAL A 9 -0.82 -12.42 -2.30
N GLU A 10 -1.74 -12.23 -3.26
CA GLU A 10 -3.16 -12.36 -3.02
C GLU A 10 -3.51 -13.84 -2.92
N VAL A 11 -3.52 -14.36 -1.69
CA VAL A 11 -3.82 -15.77 -1.44
C VAL A 11 -5.29 -16.10 -1.68
N THR A 12 -6.18 -15.12 -1.49
CA THR A 12 -7.62 -15.28 -1.75
C THR A 12 -8.30 -13.95 -2.04
N SER A 13 -9.35 -13.98 -2.86
CA SER A 13 -10.28 -12.86 -3.06
C SER A 13 -11.61 -13.03 -2.28
N ALA A 14 -11.75 -14.13 -1.52
CA ALA A 14 -12.88 -14.35 -0.61
C ALA A 14 -12.73 -13.50 0.65
N CYS A 15 -13.80 -12.90 1.14
CA CYS A 15 -13.85 -12.20 2.42
C CYS A 15 -15.24 -12.32 3.03
N GLN A 16 -15.34 -12.51 4.33
CA GLN A 16 -16.61 -12.58 5.06
C GLN A 16 -17.21 -11.20 5.35
N LEU A 17 -16.38 -10.12 5.31
CA LEU A 17 -16.86 -8.75 5.55
C LEU A 17 -17.39 -8.11 4.26
N ARG A 18 -18.20 -7.06 4.43
CA ARG A 18 -18.74 -6.21 3.38
C ARG A 18 -18.44 -4.74 3.67
N CYS A 19 -17.14 -4.39 3.75
CA CYS A 19 -16.72 -3.01 3.98
C CYS A 19 -17.28 -2.10 2.89
N VAL A 20 -17.89 -0.98 3.28
CA VAL A 20 -18.62 -0.09 2.35
C VAL A 20 -17.72 0.57 1.29
N PHE A 21 -16.44 0.65 1.55
CA PHE A 21 -15.43 1.25 0.67
C PHE A 21 -14.63 0.22 -0.14
N CYS A 22 -14.86 -1.09 0.07
CA CYS A 22 -14.06 -2.13 -0.57
C CYS A 22 -14.54 -2.43 -1.99
N PRO A 23 -13.64 -2.49 -3.00
CA PRO A 23 -13.99 -2.87 -4.36
C PRO A 23 -14.77 -4.20 -4.43
N ARG A 24 -14.43 -5.17 -3.58
CA ARG A 24 -15.14 -6.44 -3.49
C ARG A 24 -16.64 -6.29 -3.17
N THR A 25 -16.99 -5.29 -2.35
CA THR A 25 -18.38 -5.04 -1.97
C THR A 25 -19.13 -4.27 -3.05
N VAL A 26 -18.50 -3.22 -3.58
CA VAL A 26 -19.17 -2.31 -4.53
C VAL A 26 -19.17 -2.84 -5.97
N LEU A 27 -18.31 -3.80 -6.29
CA LEU A 27 -18.26 -4.50 -7.59
C LEU A 27 -18.70 -5.97 -7.46
N ALA A 28 -19.56 -6.30 -6.48
CA ALA A 28 -19.92 -7.67 -6.14
C ALA A 28 -20.43 -8.49 -7.33
N ASP A 29 -21.20 -7.88 -8.22
CA ASP A 29 -21.79 -8.54 -9.39
C ASP A 29 -20.74 -8.99 -10.42
N HIS A 30 -19.57 -8.38 -10.42
CA HIS A 30 -18.44 -8.70 -11.31
C HIS A 30 -17.30 -9.40 -10.58
N TRP A 31 -17.40 -9.57 -9.25
CA TRP A 31 -16.31 -10.09 -8.43
C TRP A 31 -16.15 -11.59 -8.57
N VAL A 32 -14.91 -12.03 -8.78
CA VAL A 32 -14.55 -13.44 -8.85
C VAL A 32 -13.95 -13.89 -7.52
N THR A 33 -14.66 -14.72 -6.79
CA THR A 33 -14.17 -15.33 -5.56
C THR A 33 -13.32 -16.56 -5.87
N ALA A 34 -12.06 -16.55 -5.47
CA ALA A 34 -11.11 -17.62 -5.70
C ALA A 34 -10.06 -17.71 -4.59
N HIS A 35 -9.39 -18.84 -4.50
CA HIS A 35 -8.19 -19.08 -3.72
C HIS A 35 -7.01 -19.33 -4.67
N LEU A 36 -5.83 -18.80 -4.35
CA LEU A 36 -4.61 -19.08 -5.11
C LEU A 36 -4.25 -20.57 -4.98
N PRO A 37 -4.18 -21.33 -6.09
CA PRO A 37 -3.81 -22.74 -6.03
C PRO A 37 -2.40 -22.93 -5.48
N TRP A 38 -2.21 -24.02 -4.73
CA TRP A 38 -0.91 -24.37 -4.13
C TRP A 38 0.20 -24.48 -5.19
N GLU A 39 -0.10 -25.01 -6.33
CA GLU A 39 0.84 -25.21 -7.45
C GLU A 39 1.36 -23.85 -7.96
N MET A 40 0.49 -22.84 -8.02
CA MET A 40 0.89 -21.49 -8.38
C MET A 40 1.75 -20.85 -7.26
N PHE A 41 1.37 -21.03 -5.99
CA PHE A 41 2.17 -20.56 -4.87
C PHE A 41 3.53 -21.27 -4.80
N SER A 42 3.57 -22.57 -4.99
CA SER A 42 4.82 -23.35 -4.91
C SER A 42 5.81 -23.01 -6.04
N SER A 43 5.35 -22.45 -7.16
CA SER A 43 6.23 -21.96 -8.21
C SER A 43 7.12 -20.77 -7.75
N LEU A 44 6.79 -20.13 -6.61
CA LEU A 44 7.62 -19.12 -5.98
C LEU A 44 8.83 -19.70 -5.21
N PHE A 45 8.84 -20.96 -4.85
CA PHE A 45 9.84 -21.58 -3.98
C PHE A 45 11.29 -21.33 -4.39
N PRO A 46 11.67 -21.39 -5.68
CA PRO A 46 13.04 -21.11 -6.11
C PRO A 46 13.52 -19.68 -5.79
N PHE A 47 12.57 -18.76 -5.56
CA PHE A 47 12.84 -17.34 -5.42
C PHE A 47 12.79 -16.84 -3.97
N LEU A 48 12.12 -17.56 -3.08
CA LEU A 48 11.82 -17.13 -1.70
C LEU A 48 13.07 -16.78 -0.88
N ARG A 49 14.18 -17.49 -1.05
CA ARG A 49 15.46 -17.21 -0.36
C ARG A 49 16.07 -15.85 -0.70
N ARG A 50 15.74 -15.32 -1.88
CA ARG A 50 16.31 -14.07 -2.42
C ARG A 50 15.33 -12.90 -2.29
N THR A 51 14.12 -13.17 -1.86
CA THR A 51 13.08 -12.16 -1.60
C THR A 51 13.19 -11.70 -0.15
N LYS A 52 13.18 -10.39 0.09
CA LYS A 52 13.31 -9.85 1.46
C LYS A 52 12.08 -10.12 2.31
N LEU A 53 10.89 -10.11 1.69
CA LEU A 53 9.62 -10.28 2.37
C LEU A 53 8.57 -10.85 1.40
N VAL A 54 7.81 -11.83 1.85
CA VAL A 54 6.56 -12.25 1.23
C VAL A 54 5.40 -11.75 2.09
N HIS A 55 4.54 -10.94 1.50
CA HIS A 55 3.38 -10.37 2.18
C HIS A 55 2.09 -11.05 1.69
N LEU A 56 1.44 -11.78 2.59
CA LEU A 56 0.21 -12.53 2.30
C LEU A 56 -0.99 -11.61 2.52
N GLN A 57 -1.37 -10.92 1.45
CA GLN A 57 -2.49 -9.98 1.45
C GLN A 57 -3.10 -9.91 0.06
N GLY A 58 -4.43 -9.84 0.00
CA GLY A 58 -5.18 -9.61 -1.22
C GLY A 58 -6.38 -8.71 -0.97
N TRP A 59 -7.30 -8.73 -1.89
CA TRP A 59 -8.60 -8.09 -1.77
C TRP A 59 -9.55 -8.89 -0.87
N GLY A 60 -9.22 -10.15 -0.58
CA GLY A 60 -9.93 -11.02 0.36
C GLY A 60 -9.34 -11.01 1.78
N GLU A 61 -9.86 -11.89 2.62
CA GLU A 61 -9.34 -12.16 3.97
C GLU A 61 -8.43 -13.40 3.94
N PRO A 62 -7.13 -13.26 4.14
CA PRO A 62 -6.19 -14.38 4.04
C PRO A 62 -6.50 -15.56 4.97
N LEU A 63 -7.06 -15.32 6.16
CA LEU A 63 -7.43 -16.37 7.12
C LEU A 63 -8.56 -17.29 6.61
N LEU A 64 -9.22 -16.94 5.50
CA LEU A 64 -10.15 -17.82 4.81
C LEU A 64 -9.47 -18.81 3.87
N HIS A 65 -8.17 -18.62 3.55
CA HIS A 65 -7.48 -19.53 2.65
C HIS A 65 -7.12 -20.83 3.38
N PRO A 66 -7.59 -22.02 2.90
CA PRO A 66 -7.45 -23.28 3.64
C PRO A 66 -6.01 -23.72 3.87
N ARG A 67 -5.07 -23.22 3.06
CA ARG A 67 -3.64 -23.55 3.14
C ARG A 67 -2.75 -22.35 3.49
N LEU A 68 -3.32 -21.33 4.13
CA LEU A 68 -2.55 -20.13 4.52
C LEU A 68 -1.32 -20.48 5.39
N TRP A 69 -1.54 -21.35 6.37
CA TRP A 69 -0.50 -21.74 7.31
C TRP A 69 0.60 -22.56 6.63
N ASP A 70 0.24 -23.43 5.69
CA ASP A 70 1.22 -24.18 4.87
C ASP A 70 2.07 -23.22 4.03
N MET A 71 1.43 -22.20 3.40
CA MET A 71 2.11 -21.19 2.62
C MET A 71 3.12 -20.40 3.50
N ALA A 72 2.69 -19.97 4.67
CA ALA A 72 3.55 -19.23 5.60
C ALA A 72 4.71 -20.10 6.11
N ALA A 73 4.44 -21.36 6.49
CA ALA A 73 5.48 -22.30 6.91
C ALA A 73 6.49 -22.54 5.79
N ALA A 74 6.05 -22.77 4.56
CA ALA A 74 6.93 -22.96 3.41
C ALA A 74 7.83 -21.74 3.11
N ILE A 75 7.39 -20.52 3.39
CA ILE A 75 8.22 -19.32 3.32
C ILE A 75 9.31 -19.37 4.41
N LYS A 76 8.93 -19.65 5.64
CA LYS A 76 9.86 -19.70 6.79
C LYS A 76 10.91 -20.80 6.65
N GLU A 77 10.52 -22.00 6.20
CA GLU A 77 11.43 -23.11 5.91
C GLU A 77 12.54 -22.76 4.91
N ARG A 78 12.24 -21.81 4.01
CA ARG A 78 13.19 -21.27 3.03
C ARG A 78 13.91 -20.02 3.49
N HIS A 79 13.90 -19.75 4.80
CA HIS A 79 14.52 -18.59 5.44
C HIS A 79 13.95 -17.23 4.94
N GLY A 80 12.74 -17.24 4.41
CA GLY A 80 12.02 -16.02 4.02
C GLY A 80 11.44 -15.30 5.26
N ARG A 81 11.13 -14.02 5.08
CA ARG A 81 10.29 -13.27 6.01
C ARG A 81 8.84 -13.31 5.50
N VAL A 82 7.91 -13.47 6.42
CA VAL A 82 6.47 -13.55 6.11
C VAL A 82 5.69 -12.52 6.91
N SER A 83 4.79 -11.84 6.24
CA SER A 83 3.84 -10.93 6.87
C SER A 83 2.43 -11.15 6.34
N LEU A 84 1.45 -10.66 7.08
CA LEU A 84 0.02 -10.84 6.81
C LEU A 84 -0.71 -9.51 7.05
N THR A 85 -1.72 -9.22 6.22
CA THR A 85 -2.76 -8.23 6.56
C THR A 85 -4.09 -8.96 6.70
N THR A 86 -4.79 -8.74 7.82
CA THR A 86 -6.06 -9.40 8.14
C THR A 86 -7.07 -8.41 8.74
N ASN A 87 -8.35 -8.72 8.60
CA ASN A 87 -9.42 -8.03 9.34
C ASN A 87 -9.56 -8.51 10.80
N ALA A 88 -8.78 -9.50 11.19
CA ALA A 88 -8.67 -10.10 12.52
C ALA A 88 -9.96 -10.71 13.11
N VAL A 89 -11.05 -10.81 12.37
CA VAL A 89 -12.28 -11.50 12.85
C VAL A 89 -12.01 -12.98 13.11
N LEU A 90 -11.21 -13.61 12.25
CA LEU A 90 -10.81 -15.02 12.35
C LEU A 90 -9.46 -15.22 13.06
N LEU A 91 -8.85 -14.16 13.58
CA LEU A 91 -7.58 -14.23 14.31
C LEU A 91 -7.84 -14.60 15.78
N ASP A 92 -8.50 -15.71 16.01
CA ASP A 92 -8.79 -16.26 17.30
C ASP A 92 -7.54 -16.76 18.05
N ARG A 93 -7.71 -17.41 19.19
CA ARG A 93 -6.60 -17.93 20.00
C ARG A 93 -5.78 -18.95 19.23
N ALA A 94 -6.42 -19.87 18.50
CA ALA A 94 -5.74 -20.92 17.76
C ALA A 94 -4.94 -20.32 16.58
N ALA A 95 -5.54 -19.41 15.80
CA ALA A 95 -4.88 -18.72 14.71
C ALA A 95 -3.70 -17.86 15.22
N SER A 96 -3.85 -17.17 16.36
CA SER A 96 -2.78 -16.38 16.97
C SER A 96 -1.60 -17.26 17.43
N GLN A 97 -1.87 -18.40 18.05
CA GLN A 97 -0.85 -19.37 18.44
C GLN A 97 -0.12 -19.94 17.23
N GLU A 98 -0.86 -20.29 16.19
CA GLU A 98 -0.28 -20.81 14.94
C GLU A 98 0.59 -19.78 14.23
N ALA A 99 0.17 -18.53 14.17
CA ALA A 99 0.98 -17.44 13.62
C ALA A 99 2.31 -17.26 14.40
N CYS A 100 2.27 -17.36 15.73
CA CYS A 100 3.46 -17.31 16.57
C CYS A 100 4.34 -18.55 16.38
N ARG A 101 3.76 -19.75 16.29
CA ARG A 101 4.48 -21.01 16.08
C ARG A 101 5.24 -21.02 14.74
N ILE A 102 4.60 -20.55 13.66
CA ILE A 102 5.24 -20.43 12.36
C ILE A 102 6.31 -19.33 12.36
N GLY A 103 6.15 -18.31 13.21
CA GLY A 103 7.09 -17.21 13.33
C GLY A 103 6.85 -16.11 12.30
N PHE A 104 5.61 -15.66 12.14
CA PHE A 104 5.34 -14.46 11.35
C PHE A 104 6.19 -13.28 11.84
N ASP A 105 6.70 -12.48 10.90
CA ASP A 105 7.51 -11.31 11.22
C ASP A 105 6.66 -10.08 11.53
N LEU A 106 5.49 -9.95 10.85
CA LEU A 106 4.55 -8.83 11.02
C LEU A 106 3.13 -9.30 10.72
N ILE A 107 2.18 -8.86 11.53
CA ILE A 107 0.74 -8.93 11.26
C ILE A 107 0.18 -7.50 11.27
N ALA A 108 -0.36 -7.07 10.14
CA ALA A 108 -1.08 -5.82 10.01
C ALA A 108 -2.58 -6.11 10.19
N ILE A 109 -3.25 -5.36 11.05
CA ILE A 109 -4.66 -5.56 11.37
C ILE A 109 -5.46 -4.36 10.90
N SER A 110 -6.39 -4.62 9.98
CA SER A 110 -7.23 -3.59 9.39
C SER A 110 -8.39 -3.23 10.32
N VAL A 111 -8.48 -1.98 10.70
CA VAL A 111 -9.62 -1.38 11.42
C VAL A 111 -10.10 -0.14 10.67
N ALA A 112 -11.30 0.36 10.99
CA ALA A 112 -11.81 1.58 10.35
C ALA A 112 -12.20 2.67 11.38
N GLY A 113 -11.87 2.48 12.66
CA GLY A 113 -12.09 3.45 13.72
C GLY A 113 -11.57 2.94 15.04
N ALA A 114 -11.56 3.80 16.04
CA ALA A 114 -11.25 3.49 17.44
C ALA A 114 -12.51 3.13 18.24
N GLN A 115 -13.69 3.44 17.70
CA GLN A 115 -14.99 3.19 18.30
C GLN A 115 -15.77 2.16 17.49
N ALA A 116 -16.52 1.29 18.18
CA ALA A 116 -17.31 0.24 17.55
C ALA A 116 -18.34 0.80 16.56
N ALA A 117 -18.99 1.92 16.90
CA ALA A 117 -19.97 2.55 16.03
C ALA A 117 -19.41 2.90 14.66
N THR A 118 -18.22 3.49 14.61
CA THR A 118 -17.55 3.87 13.35
C THR A 118 -16.96 2.65 12.65
N ASN A 119 -16.21 1.82 13.37
CA ASN A 119 -15.57 0.66 12.76
C ASN A 119 -16.60 -0.28 12.12
N ASP A 120 -17.65 -0.64 12.85
CA ASP A 120 -18.61 -1.68 12.44
C ASP A 120 -19.56 -1.17 11.35
N SER A 121 -19.87 0.14 11.34
CA SER A 121 -20.63 0.76 10.24
C SER A 121 -19.87 0.81 8.92
N LEU A 122 -18.57 1.00 8.95
CA LEU A 122 -17.72 1.03 7.75
C LEU A 122 -17.27 -0.37 7.30
N ARG A 123 -17.17 -1.30 8.25
CA ARG A 123 -16.71 -2.69 8.01
C ARG A 123 -17.80 -3.67 8.38
N LEU A 124 -18.89 -3.67 7.59
CA LEU A 124 -20.08 -4.49 7.85
C LEU A 124 -19.74 -5.97 8.03
N GLY A 125 -20.20 -6.52 9.15
CA GLY A 125 -19.89 -7.90 9.56
C GLY A 125 -18.68 -8.01 10.49
N SER A 126 -18.00 -6.89 10.83
CA SER A 126 -17.01 -6.85 11.91
C SER A 126 -17.63 -6.45 13.24
N HIS A 127 -16.91 -6.77 14.33
CA HIS A 127 -17.20 -6.34 15.68
C HIS A 127 -15.90 -5.90 16.33
N LEU A 128 -15.71 -4.60 16.53
CA LEU A 128 -14.44 -4.03 17.01
C LEU A 128 -14.03 -4.63 18.36
N ASP A 129 -14.95 -4.86 19.27
CA ASP A 129 -14.63 -5.43 20.59
C ASP A 129 -14.02 -6.84 20.48
N GLN A 130 -14.56 -7.68 19.59
CA GLN A 130 -13.99 -9.00 19.30
C GLN A 130 -12.59 -8.86 18.68
N ILE A 131 -12.41 -7.95 17.72
CA ILE A 131 -11.12 -7.68 17.10
C ILE A 131 -10.11 -7.22 18.15
N CYS A 132 -10.48 -6.30 19.04
CA CYS A 132 -9.63 -5.86 20.15
C CYS A 132 -9.25 -7.01 21.10
N ALA A 133 -10.19 -7.90 21.41
CA ALA A 133 -9.90 -9.08 22.23
C ALA A 133 -8.89 -10.02 21.55
N ASN A 134 -9.05 -10.26 20.25
CA ASN A 134 -8.11 -11.07 19.45
C ASN A 134 -6.71 -10.43 19.40
N ILE A 135 -6.62 -9.11 19.18
CA ILE A 135 -5.37 -8.36 19.19
C ILE A 135 -4.68 -8.45 20.55
N SER A 136 -5.43 -8.18 21.61
CA SER A 136 -4.92 -8.27 23.00
C SER A 136 -4.32 -9.63 23.29
N TYR A 137 -5.00 -10.70 22.87
CA TYR A 137 -4.48 -12.05 23.06
C TYR A 137 -3.17 -12.26 22.28
N LEU A 138 -3.12 -11.92 21.00
CA LEU A 138 -1.91 -12.03 20.18
C LEU A 138 -0.74 -11.25 20.78
N CYS A 139 -0.99 -10.03 21.27
CA CYS A 139 0.04 -9.17 21.85
C CYS A 139 0.61 -9.69 23.18
N GLN A 140 -0.12 -10.57 23.89
CA GLN A 140 0.35 -11.22 25.14
C GLN A 140 1.26 -12.41 24.88
N LEU A 141 1.21 -13.03 23.71
CA LEU A 141 2.04 -14.19 23.36
C LEU A 141 3.53 -13.82 23.25
N LYS A 142 4.41 -14.76 23.56
CA LYS A 142 5.86 -14.61 23.47
C LYS A 142 6.49 -15.92 22.97
N PRO A 143 7.30 -15.92 21.90
CA PRO A 143 7.53 -14.80 21.00
C PRO A 143 6.28 -14.48 20.15
N ARG A 144 6.16 -13.25 19.68
CA ARG A 144 5.07 -12.84 18.78
C ARG A 144 5.57 -12.05 17.58
N PRO A 145 4.81 -12.00 16.47
CA PRO A 145 5.08 -11.06 15.38
C PRO A 145 4.98 -9.60 15.85
N LYS A 146 5.57 -8.68 15.10
CA LYS A 146 5.17 -7.27 15.21
C LYS A 146 3.71 -7.14 14.80
N VAL A 147 2.97 -6.25 15.47
CA VAL A 147 1.55 -6.00 15.18
C VAL A 147 1.34 -4.52 14.91
N ASN A 148 0.75 -4.20 13.76
CA ASN A 148 0.35 -2.83 13.44
C ASN A 148 -1.16 -2.76 13.21
N LEU A 149 -1.81 -1.71 13.72
CA LEU A 149 -3.15 -1.34 13.25
C LEU A 149 -3.04 -0.58 11.94
N VAL A 150 -3.93 -0.87 11.00
CA VAL A 150 -4.02 -0.16 9.71
C VAL A 150 -5.41 0.41 9.57
N MET A 151 -5.53 1.74 9.46
CA MET A 151 -6.79 2.43 9.23
C MET A 151 -6.70 3.28 7.97
N GLN A 152 -7.44 2.90 6.92
CA GLN A 152 -7.60 3.79 5.77
C GLN A 152 -8.31 5.07 6.19
N MET A 153 -7.68 6.22 5.94
CA MET A 153 -8.21 7.52 6.29
C MET A 153 -9.35 7.91 5.36
N MET A 154 -10.50 8.16 5.95
CA MET A 154 -11.73 8.59 5.28
C MET A 154 -12.39 9.70 6.10
N LYS A 155 -13.20 10.56 5.46
CA LYS A 155 -13.95 11.61 6.16
C LYS A 155 -14.69 11.13 7.41
N PRO A 156 -15.41 9.97 7.36
CA PRO A 156 -16.20 9.54 8.52
C PRO A 156 -15.38 8.97 9.69
N ASN A 157 -14.07 8.70 9.52
CA ASN A 157 -13.27 8.07 10.58
C ASN A 157 -12.03 8.86 11.00
N LEU A 158 -11.68 9.93 10.30
CA LEU A 158 -10.42 10.64 10.54
C LEU A 158 -10.39 11.32 11.92
N GLU A 159 -11.54 11.75 12.43
CA GLU A 159 -11.65 12.32 13.80
C GLU A 159 -11.17 11.34 14.88
N GLU A 160 -11.26 10.04 14.63
CA GLU A 160 -10.86 9.01 15.59
C GLU A 160 -9.37 8.60 15.48
N LEU A 161 -8.60 9.19 14.54
CA LEU A 161 -7.20 8.81 14.34
C LEU A 161 -6.32 8.99 15.59
N PRO A 162 -6.42 10.10 16.36
CA PRO A 162 -5.68 10.23 17.62
C PRO A 162 -6.13 9.22 18.67
N GLU A 163 -7.42 8.89 18.74
CA GLU A 163 -7.95 7.90 19.66
C GLU A 163 -7.50 6.49 19.29
N LEU A 164 -7.38 6.18 17.98
CA LEU A 164 -6.84 4.91 17.50
C LEU A 164 -5.41 4.69 17.98
N VAL A 165 -4.58 5.73 18.05
CA VAL A 165 -3.24 5.62 18.61
C VAL A 165 -3.27 5.28 20.10
N THR A 166 -4.23 5.84 20.85
CA THR A 166 -4.45 5.48 22.25
C THR A 166 -4.92 4.04 22.41
N LEU A 167 -5.85 3.60 21.54
CA LEU A 167 -6.30 2.21 21.50
C LEU A 167 -5.14 1.25 21.20
N ALA A 168 -4.28 1.61 20.23
CA ALA A 168 -3.09 0.85 19.87
C ALA A 168 -2.15 0.65 21.06
N ALA A 169 -1.86 1.71 21.82
CA ALA A 169 -1.05 1.63 23.05
C ALA A 169 -1.69 0.69 24.09
N ARG A 170 -3.00 0.82 24.31
CA ARG A 170 -3.74 -0.03 25.27
C ARG A 170 -3.73 -1.50 24.89
N LEU A 171 -3.81 -1.82 23.59
CA LEU A 171 -3.76 -3.19 23.06
C LEU A 171 -2.33 -3.77 23.02
N GLY A 172 -1.30 -2.96 23.20
CA GLY A 172 0.10 -3.38 23.16
C GLY A 172 0.62 -3.68 21.76
N VAL A 173 0.06 -3.03 20.72
CA VAL A 173 0.55 -3.14 19.35
C VAL A 173 1.77 -2.23 19.11
N ASP A 174 2.58 -2.56 18.10
CA ASP A 174 3.86 -1.89 17.83
C ASP A 174 3.72 -0.59 17.04
N GLY A 175 2.58 -0.42 16.31
CA GLY A 175 2.39 0.79 15.52
C GLY A 175 1.00 0.95 14.90
N VAL A 176 0.78 2.14 14.36
CA VAL A 176 -0.39 2.53 13.58
C VAL A 176 0.07 3.01 12.21
N VAL A 177 -0.58 2.52 11.18
CA VAL A 177 -0.38 2.96 9.78
C VAL A 177 -1.70 3.50 9.27
N ALA A 178 -1.70 4.73 8.79
CA ALA A 178 -2.89 5.39 8.27
C ALA A 178 -2.67 5.76 6.78
N PRO A 179 -2.92 4.81 5.85
CA PRO A 179 -2.94 5.11 4.42
C PRO A 179 -4.22 5.85 4.04
N ASN A 180 -4.21 6.50 2.89
CA ASN A 180 -5.39 7.08 2.30
C ASN A 180 -6.32 6.02 1.68
N LEU A 181 -7.59 6.38 1.50
CA LEU A 181 -8.51 5.65 0.62
C LEU A 181 -8.19 6.02 -0.84
N ASP A 182 -7.18 5.37 -1.40
CA ASP A 182 -6.50 5.72 -2.65
C ASP A 182 -6.96 4.92 -3.88
N TYR A 183 -7.92 4.01 -3.71
CA TYR A 183 -8.63 3.32 -4.78
C TYR A 183 -10.14 3.45 -4.58
N THR A 184 -10.77 4.17 -5.49
CA THR A 184 -12.19 4.53 -5.41
C THR A 184 -12.90 4.08 -6.70
N PRO A 185 -13.65 2.95 -6.66
CA PRO A 185 -14.30 2.40 -7.86
C PRO A 185 -15.64 3.07 -8.19
N THR A 186 -16.27 3.79 -7.26
CA THR A 186 -17.55 4.48 -7.47
C THR A 186 -17.54 5.88 -6.88
N ALA A 187 -18.49 6.72 -7.29
CA ALA A 187 -18.61 8.09 -6.78
C ALA A 187 -18.87 8.14 -5.27
N GLU A 188 -19.65 7.20 -4.74
CA GLU A 188 -19.95 7.10 -3.31
C GLU A 188 -18.69 6.79 -2.51
N VAL A 189 -17.84 5.89 -3.00
CA VAL A 189 -16.54 5.58 -2.37
C VAL A 189 -15.57 6.76 -2.52
N ASP A 190 -15.55 7.42 -3.68
CA ASP A 190 -14.70 8.60 -3.91
C ASP A 190 -15.08 9.78 -2.98
N ALA A 191 -16.35 9.93 -2.66
CA ALA A 191 -16.84 10.95 -1.73
C ALA A 191 -16.34 10.75 -0.28
N LEU A 192 -15.92 9.56 0.09
CA LEU A 192 -15.34 9.26 1.42
C LEU A 192 -13.90 9.75 1.58
N ARG A 193 -13.19 10.11 0.51
CA ARG A 193 -11.78 10.56 0.58
C ARG A 193 -11.58 11.69 1.57
N ALA A 194 -10.57 11.58 2.41
CA ALA A 194 -10.17 12.62 3.35
C ALA A 194 -9.11 13.59 2.80
N PHE A 195 -8.39 13.19 1.74
CA PHE A 195 -7.36 13.98 1.09
C PHE A 195 -7.93 14.85 -0.03
N ASP A 196 -7.29 16.01 -0.26
CA ASP A 196 -7.65 16.97 -1.32
C ASP A 196 -6.43 17.86 -1.65
N TYR A 197 -6.51 18.66 -2.72
CA TYR A 197 -5.55 19.74 -3.00
C TYR A 197 -5.56 20.81 -1.89
N SER A 198 -6.72 21.04 -1.28
CA SER A 198 -6.92 21.89 -0.11
C SER A 198 -7.62 21.09 1.00
N PRO A 199 -6.88 20.22 1.70
CA PRO A 199 -7.45 19.41 2.78
C PRO A 199 -8.05 20.29 3.87
N ASP A 200 -9.08 19.78 4.54
CA ASP A 200 -9.65 20.40 5.73
C ASP A 200 -8.54 20.65 6.77
N PRO A 201 -8.35 21.89 7.26
CA PRO A 201 -7.38 22.19 8.29
C PRO A 201 -7.51 21.31 9.53
N ARG A 202 -8.75 20.98 9.91
CA ARG A 202 -9.04 20.08 11.03
C ARG A 202 -8.43 18.69 10.81
N HIS A 203 -8.53 18.16 9.60
CA HIS A 203 -7.92 16.87 9.25
C HIS A 203 -6.38 16.90 9.40
N LEU A 204 -5.74 18.01 9.00
CA LEU A 204 -4.31 18.17 9.18
C LEU A 204 -3.92 18.22 10.67
N GLU A 205 -4.68 18.96 11.50
CA GLU A 205 -4.47 19.02 12.95
C GLU A 205 -4.56 17.62 13.59
N LEU A 206 -5.55 16.82 13.19
CA LEU A 206 -5.74 15.45 13.69
C LEU A 206 -4.57 14.54 13.35
N THR A 207 -3.98 14.68 12.13
CA THR A 207 -2.79 13.90 11.78
C THR A 207 -1.59 14.27 12.64
N GLU A 208 -1.38 15.54 12.94
CA GLU A 208 -0.29 15.99 13.80
C GLU A 208 -0.54 15.59 15.28
N GLU A 209 -1.78 15.67 15.74
CA GLU A 209 -2.14 15.19 17.08
C GLU A 209 -1.87 13.68 17.22
N ALA A 210 -2.26 12.87 16.23
CA ALA A 210 -1.99 11.44 16.24
C ALA A 210 -0.49 11.12 16.28
N LYS A 211 0.33 11.84 15.51
CA LYS A 211 1.80 11.70 15.55
C LYS A 211 2.38 12.07 16.91
N ARG A 212 1.92 13.17 17.51
CA ARG A 212 2.34 13.61 18.84
C ARG A 212 1.97 12.56 19.90
N ARG A 213 0.73 12.09 19.88
CA ARG A 213 0.22 11.05 20.80
C ARG A 213 0.99 9.73 20.65
N GLY A 214 1.37 9.37 19.43
CA GLY A 214 2.25 8.21 19.18
C GLY A 214 3.60 8.33 19.87
N LYS A 215 4.23 9.52 19.82
CA LYS A 215 5.49 9.76 20.53
C LYS A 215 5.33 9.68 22.05
N GLU A 216 4.26 10.25 22.60
CA GLU A 216 3.95 10.23 24.03
C GLU A 216 3.70 8.83 24.56
N LEU A 217 3.02 7.98 23.77
CA LEU A 217 2.64 6.62 24.15
C LEU A 217 3.64 5.54 23.69
N GLY A 218 4.70 5.90 22.99
CA GLY A 218 5.68 4.95 22.47
C GLY A 218 5.17 4.08 21.31
N VAL A 219 4.09 4.49 20.62
CA VAL A 219 3.52 3.82 19.46
C VAL A 219 4.09 4.44 18.19
N LYS A 220 4.61 3.62 17.26
CA LYS A 220 5.06 4.10 15.96
C LYS A 220 3.88 4.49 15.10
N VAL A 221 3.84 5.74 14.63
CA VAL A 221 2.73 6.23 13.80
C VAL A 221 3.26 6.64 12.42
N HIS A 222 2.70 6.05 11.39
CA HIS A 222 2.94 6.40 9.99
C HIS A 222 1.63 6.83 9.34
N ILE A 223 1.56 8.07 8.85
CA ILE A 223 0.36 8.66 8.25
C ILE A 223 0.73 9.17 6.86
N CYS A 224 -0.02 8.73 5.84
CA CYS A 224 0.13 9.26 4.49
C CYS A 224 -0.30 10.73 4.41
N PRO A 225 0.31 11.54 3.53
CA PRO A 225 -0.09 12.94 3.34
C PRO A 225 -1.55 13.06 2.89
N LEU A 226 -2.24 14.11 3.35
CA LEU A 226 -3.60 14.43 2.89
C LEU A 226 -3.61 15.40 1.71
N ARG A 227 -2.44 15.80 1.22
CA ARG A 227 -2.29 16.68 0.06
C ARG A 227 -1.45 15.99 -1.01
N PRO A 228 -1.88 16.01 -2.29
CA PRO A 228 -1.09 15.45 -3.38
C PRO A 228 0.20 16.23 -3.58
N SER A 229 1.24 15.53 -4.01
CA SER A 229 2.51 16.13 -4.41
C SER A 229 2.94 15.60 -5.78
N ASN A 230 3.40 16.51 -6.63
CA ASN A 230 4.01 16.16 -7.92
C ASN A 230 5.48 15.73 -7.78
N ASP A 231 6.08 15.92 -6.61
CA ASP A 231 7.49 15.62 -6.35
C ASP A 231 7.74 14.15 -5.96
N VAL A 232 6.67 13.34 -5.91
CA VAL A 232 6.76 11.91 -5.59
C VAL A 232 7.42 11.17 -6.73
N LEU A 233 8.59 10.63 -6.50
CA LEU A 233 9.38 9.91 -7.52
C LEU A 233 8.90 8.47 -7.72
N MET A 234 8.42 7.85 -6.63
CA MET A 234 7.98 6.46 -6.59
C MET A 234 6.75 6.35 -5.69
N CYS A 235 5.71 5.68 -6.16
CA CYS A 235 4.57 5.35 -5.30
C CYS A 235 4.95 4.27 -4.27
N ASP A 236 4.15 4.12 -3.22
CA ASP A 236 4.40 3.15 -2.14
C ASP A 236 4.35 1.67 -2.57
N ALA A 237 3.73 1.36 -3.70
CA ALA A 237 3.80 0.02 -4.30
C ALA A 237 5.20 -0.34 -4.77
N ASP A 238 6.05 0.66 -5.05
CA ASP A 238 7.42 0.51 -5.55
C ASP A 238 7.56 -0.57 -6.65
N PRO A 239 6.94 -0.36 -7.82
CA PRO A 239 6.89 -1.36 -8.88
C PRO A 239 8.27 -1.63 -9.50
N VAL A 240 9.30 -0.87 -9.14
CA VAL A 240 10.69 -1.12 -9.56
C VAL A 240 11.29 -2.29 -8.77
N HIS A 241 10.96 -2.40 -7.48
CA HIS A 241 11.55 -3.39 -6.59
C HIS A 241 10.55 -4.45 -6.10
N ASN A 242 9.26 -4.22 -6.25
CA ASN A 242 8.22 -5.09 -5.71
C ASN A 242 7.29 -5.60 -6.81
N VAL A 243 6.57 -6.67 -6.50
CA VAL A 243 5.50 -7.19 -7.35
C VAL A 243 4.31 -7.63 -6.51
N TRP A 244 3.15 -7.57 -7.14
CA TRP A 244 1.92 -8.19 -6.68
C TRP A 244 1.64 -9.46 -7.51
N ILE A 245 1.22 -10.52 -6.84
CA ILE A 245 0.75 -11.75 -7.48
C ILE A 245 -0.74 -11.87 -7.19
N SER A 246 -1.56 -11.83 -8.23
CA SER A 246 -3.01 -11.95 -8.12
C SER A 246 -3.42 -13.37 -7.74
N VAL A 247 -4.66 -13.54 -7.27
CA VAL A 247 -5.26 -14.84 -6.99
C VAL A 247 -5.29 -15.77 -8.21
N ARG A 248 -5.11 -15.22 -9.42
CA ARG A 248 -4.99 -15.97 -10.69
C ARG A 248 -3.53 -16.27 -11.08
N GLY A 249 -2.56 -15.94 -10.21
CA GLY A 249 -1.13 -16.12 -10.45
C GLY A 249 -0.51 -15.12 -11.43
N GLU A 250 -1.18 -14.00 -11.71
CA GLU A 250 -0.65 -12.93 -12.56
C GLU A 250 0.35 -12.09 -11.76
N VAL A 251 1.51 -11.82 -12.33
CA VAL A 251 2.53 -10.94 -11.75
C VAL A 251 2.31 -9.52 -12.26
N THR A 252 2.03 -8.60 -11.37
CA THR A 252 1.66 -7.21 -11.72
C THR A 252 2.45 -6.20 -10.91
N PRO A 253 2.54 -4.94 -11.33
CA PRO A 253 3.27 -3.91 -10.58
C PRO A 253 2.59 -3.51 -9.26
N CYS A 254 1.26 -3.65 -9.16
CA CYS A 254 0.48 -3.27 -7.96
C CYS A 254 -0.92 -3.90 -7.99
N PRO A 255 -1.65 -3.94 -6.85
CA PRO A 255 -2.99 -4.52 -6.75
C PRO A 255 -4.05 -3.80 -7.61
N TYR A 256 -3.85 -2.52 -7.95
CA TYR A 256 -4.83 -1.68 -8.64
C TYR A 256 -4.88 -1.88 -10.16
N LEU A 257 -4.04 -2.73 -10.70
CA LEU A 257 -4.00 -3.04 -12.12
C LEU A 257 -4.52 -4.45 -12.44
N THR A 258 -4.96 -5.19 -11.41
CA THR A 258 -5.57 -6.51 -11.60
C THR A 258 -6.50 -6.83 -10.43
N LEU A 259 -7.74 -6.34 -10.51
CA LEU A 259 -8.76 -6.73 -9.56
C LEU A 259 -9.28 -8.15 -9.89
N PRO A 260 -9.68 -8.94 -8.89
CA PRO A 260 -10.37 -10.22 -9.14
C PRO A 260 -11.81 -9.98 -9.57
N CYS A 261 -12.02 -9.34 -10.71
CA CYS A 261 -13.32 -9.11 -11.35
C CYS A 261 -13.29 -9.52 -12.80
N GLN A 262 -14.48 -9.65 -13.39
CA GLN A 262 -14.65 -9.94 -14.82
C GLN A 262 -14.62 -8.62 -15.62
N GLY A 263 -13.94 -8.64 -16.77
CA GLY A 263 -13.86 -7.49 -17.69
C GLY A 263 -13.07 -6.31 -17.13
N ASP A 264 -13.27 -5.16 -17.73
CA ASP A 264 -12.68 -3.90 -17.30
C ASP A 264 -13.33 -3.43 -15.98
N PHE A 265 -12.57 -2.71 -15.18
CA PHE A 265 -13.02 -2.27 -13.87
C PHE A 265 -12.82 -0.76 -13.67
N PRO A 266 -13.75 -0.09 -12.96
CA PRO A 266 -13.73 1.35 -12.80
C PRO A 266 -12.68 1.80 -11.77
N ARG A 267 -12.08 2.97 -12.04
CA ARG A 267 -11.29 3.73 -11.09
C ARG A 267 -11.61 5.21 -11.26
N LEU A 268 -11.99 5.86 -10.16
CA LEU A 268 -12.17 7.30 -10.16
C LEU A 268 -10.85 7.99 -9.79
N PHE A 269 -10.68 9.17 -10.39
CA PHE A 269 -9.59 10.08 -10.07
C PHE A 269 -10.15 11.53 -10.13
N TRP A 270 -10.22 12.17 -8.98
CA TRP A 270 -10.84 13.48 -8.79
C TRP A 270 -12.26 13.58 -9.35
N GLY A 271 -13.06 12.54 -9.16
CA GLY A 271 -14.46 12.47 -9.63
C GLY A 271 -14.62 11.99 -11.07
N GLU A 272 -13.54 11.90 -11.85
CA GLU A 272 -13.59 11.36 -13.21
C GLU A 272 -13.42 9.84 -13.20
N CYS A 273 -14.38 9.12 -13.77
CA CYS A 273 -14.33 7.67 -13.87
C CYS A 273 -13.60 7.24 -15.15
N GLN A 274 -12.67 6.31 -15.00
CA GLN A 274 -12.04 5.60 -16.11
C GLN A 274 -12.15 4.10 -15.90
N TYR A 275 -12.22 3.34 -16.98
CA TYR A 275 -12.19 1.90 -16.96
C TYR A 275 -10.78 1.40 -17.28
N LEU A 276 -10.29 0.46 -16.49
CA LEU A 276 -8.98 -0.15 -16.66
C LEU A 276 -9.15 -1.60 -17.08
N SER A 277 -8.40 -2.00 -18.09
CA SER A 277 -8.21 -3.42 -18.41
C SER A 277 -7.16 -4.03 -17.49
N HIS A 278 -7.26 -5.33 -17.24
CA HIS A 278 -6.25 -6.07 -16.46
C HIS A 278 -4.87 -5.95 -17.10
N PHE A 279 -3.88 -5.65 -16.27
CA PHE A 279 -2.50 -5.54 -16.71
C PHE A 279 -1.58 -6.45 -15.89
N SER A 280 -0.79 -7.27 -16.57
CA SER A 280 0.22 -8.11 -15.94
C SER A 280 1.51 -8.16 -16.75
N PHE A 281 2.60 -8.51 -16.08
CA PHE A 281 3.89 -8.79 -16.71
C PHE A 281 3.96 -10.22 -17.27
N GLY A 282 3.07 -11.11 -16.84
CA GLY A 282 3.00 -12.54 -17.13
C GLY A 282 2.50 -13.32 -15.92
N LYS A 283 2.61 -14.64 -15.96
CA LYS A 283 2.18 -15.53 -14.86
C LYS A 283 3.36 -16.03 -14.03
N VAL A 284 3.14 -16.23 -12.74
CA VAL A 284 4.15 -16.74 -11.81
C VAL A 284 4.70 -18.13 -12.23
N THR A 285 3.89 -18.93 -12.90
CA THR A 285 4.27 -20.26 -13.44
C THR A 285 5.27 -20.22 -14.57
N GLU A 286 5.48 -19.04 -15.20
CA GLU A 286 6.50 -18.84 -16.22
C GLU A 286 7.91 -18.61 -15.61
N GLY A 287 8.01 -18.55 -14.28
CA GLY A 287 9.20 -18.20 -13.51
C GLY A 287 9.24 -16.72 -13.15
N LEU A 288 9.23 -16.44 -11.84
CA LEU A 288 9.17 -15.06 -11.34
C LEU A 288 10.34 -14.20 -11.83
N ASP A 289 11.55 -14.74 -11.89
CA ASP A 289 12.74 -14.03 -12.40
C ASP A 289 12.61 -13.67 -13.89
N ARG A 290 12.08 -14.56 -14.69
CA ARG A 290 11.84 -14.34 -16.12
C ARG A 290 10.78 -13.26 -16.33
N VAL A 291 9.65 -13.36 -15.62
CA VAL A 291 8.54 -12.39 -15.71
C VAL A 291 8.99 -11.03 -15.19
N PHE A 292 9.68 -10.98 -14.05
CA PHE A 292 10.16 -9.74 -13.45
C PHE A 292 11.22 -9.03 -14.31
N ASN A 293 12.01 -9.74 -15.09
CA ASN A 293 13.02 -9.17 -16.01
C ASN A 293 12.55 -9.17 -17.48
N GLY A 294 11.30 -9.53 -17.74
CA GLY A 294 10.72 -9.53 -19.08
C GLY A 294 10.46 -8.12 -19.64
N GLN A 295 10.22 -8.06 -20.95
CA GLN A 295 10.04 -6.80 -21.67
C GLN A 295 8.87 -5.96 -21.10
N ALA A 296 7.72 -6.58 -20.80
CA ALA A 296 6.56 -5.88 -20.25
C ALA A 296 6.89 -5.18 -18.91
N ALA A 297 7.59 -5.90 -18.00
CA ALA A 297 8.02 -5.37 -16.73
C ALA A 297 9.09 -4.28 -16.88
N HIS A 298 10.01 -4.45 -17.84
CA HIS A 298 11.04 -3.46 -18.16
C HIS A 298 10.41 -2.16 -18.68
N SER A 299 9.55 -2.26 -19.69
CA SER A 299 8.87 -1.09 -20.28
C SER A 299 8.04 -0.33 -19.26
N PHE A 300 7.33 -1.04 -18.36
CA PHE A 300 6.58 -0.40 -17.28
C PHE A 300 7.48 0.37 -16.31
N ARG A 301 8.58 -0.25 -15.87
CA ARG A 301 9.51 0.34 -14.89
C ARG A 301 10.38 1.46 -15.47
N GLU A 302 10.59 1.48 -16.79
CA GLU A 302 11.35 2.53 -17.45
C GLU A 302 10.78 3.93 -17.21
N ALA A 303 9.44 4.06 -17.11
CA ALA A 303 8.81 5.32 -16.78
C ALA A 303 9.22 5.84 -15.39
N PHE A 304 9.38 4.96 -14.40
CA PHE A 304 9.86 5.30 -13.07
C PHE A 304 11.37 5.56 -13.05
N ALA A 305 12.16 4.76 -13.79
CA ALA A 305 13.60 4.94 -13.88
C ALA A 305 13.96 6.30 -14.47
N ARG A 306 13.26 6.73 -15.50
CA ARG A 306 13.44 8.07 -16.11
C ARG A 306 13.18 9.20 -15.09
N ARG A 307 12.11 9.09 -14.28
CA ARG A 307 11.84 10.09 -13.22
C ARG A 307 12.98 10.19 -12.21
N LEU A 308 13.48 9.05 -11.75
CA LEU A 308 14.59 8.99 -10.80
C LEU A 308 15.86 9.63 -11.38
N GLN A 309 16.20 9.33 -12.63
CA GLN A 309 17.37 9.89 -13.32
C GLN A 309 17.26 11.41 -13.50
N THR A 310 16.10 11.91 -13.94
CA THR A 310 15.87 13.34 -14.14
C THR A 310 15.95 14.10 -12.82
N ASN A 311 15.37 13.59 -11.75
CA ASN A 311 15.46 14.22 -10.43
C ASN A 311 16.91 14.29 -9.91
N ILE A 312 17.68 13.22 -10.07
CA ILE A 312 19.11 13.22 -9.70
C ILE A 312 19.86 14.30 -10.50
N PHE A 313 19.64 14.38 -11.81
CA PHE A 313 20.26 15.37 -12.68
C PHE A 313 19.89 16.80 -12.28
N ASP A 314 18.59 17.07 -12.06
CA ASP A 314 18.10 18.37 -11.64
C ASP A 314 18.67 18.78 -10.26
N THR A 315 18.76 17.83 -9.32
CA THR A 315 19.37 18.05 -8.00
C THR A 315 20.85 18.36 -8.11
N MET A 316 21.60 17.60 -8.92
CA MET A 316 23.04 17.84 -9.13
C MET A 316 23.28 19.19 -9.83
N THR A 317 22.43 19.55 -10.80
CA THR A 317 22.51 20.83 -11.49
C THR A 317 22.22 21.99 -10.54
N ALA A 318 21.19 21.87 -9.69
CA ALA A 318 20.87 22.89 -8.68
C ALA A 318 22.01 23.07 -7.66
N VAL A 319 22.62 21.98 -7.19
CA VAL A 319 23.80 22.01 -6.30
C VAL A 319 24.98 22.66 -6.99
N ALA A 320 25.29 22.30 -8.24
CA ALA A 320 26.38 22.89 -9.01
C ALA A 320 26.18 24.39 -9.23
N LEU A 321 24.95 24.81 -9.58
CA LEU A 321 24.61 26.24 -9.76
C LEU A 321 24.67 27.00 -8.44
N SER A 322 24.31 26.42 -7.31
CA SER A 322 24.41 27.06 -5.99
C SER A 322 25.85 27.23 -5.51
N ALA A 323 26.76 26.37 -5.99
CA ALA A 323 28.18 26.41 -5.67
C ALA A 323 28.98 27.37 -6.57
N MET A 324 28.39 27.89 -7.68
CA MET A 324 29.06 28.83 -8.56
C MET A 324 29.21 30.21 -7.90
N PRO A 325 30.39 30.82 -7.96
CA PRO A 325 30.60 32.20 -7.44
C PRO A 325 29.69 33.18 -8.20
N ARG A 326 29.01 34.05 -7.45
CA ARG A 326 28.18 35.12 -8.03
C ARG A 326 29.07 36.08 -8.82
N VAL A 327 28.96 36.08 -10.14
CA VAL A 327 29.68 37.01 -11.01
C VAL A 327 28.95 38.36 -10.96
N ARG A 328 29.65 39.43 -10.59
CA ARG A 328 29.15 40.79 -10.75
C ARG A 328 29.28 41.24 -12.20
N SER A 329 28.24 41.81 -12.76
CA SER A 329 28.35 42.49 -14.05
C SER A 329 29.17 43.75 -13.88
N THR A 330 29.80 44.22 -14.94
CA THR A 330 30.58 45.48 -14.99
C THR A 330 29.69 46.71 -14.70
N SER A 331 28.37 46.58 -14.73
CA SER A 331 27.40 47.64 -14.39
C SER A 331 26.93 47.62 -12.93
N GLY A 332 27.49 46.74 -12.06
CA GLY A 332 27.18 46.71 -10.63
C GLY A 332 25.84 46.02 -10.28
N ALA A 333 25.04 45.59 -11.25
CA ALA A 333 23.82 44.83 -11.03
C ALA A 333 24.13 43.31 -10.86
N PHE A 334 23.44 42.67 -9.92
CA PHE A 334 23.51 41.20 -9.83
C PHE A 334 22.73 40.62 -10.99
N LEU A 335 23.43 39.87 -11.87
CA LEU A 335 22.76 39.05 -12.85
C LEU A 335 22.11 37.87 -12.09
N GLU A 336 20.81 37.89 -11.97
CA GLU A 336 20.12 36.70 -11.56
C GLU A 336 20.37 35.62 -12.64
N PRO A 337 20.67 34.39 -12.24
CA PRO A 337 20.83 33.32 -13.22
C PRO A 337 19.52 33.17 -14.03
N LEU A 338 19.61 33.35 -15.34
CA LEU A 338 18.51 33.17 -16.30
C LEU A 338 17.88 31.76 -16.30
N ALA A 339 18.30 30.92 -15.37
CA ALA A 339 17.91 29.51 -15.26
C ALA A 339 16.55 29.26 -14.56
N LYS A 340 15.88 30.29 -14.03
CA LYS A 340 14.70 30.08 -13.17
C LYS A 340 13.38 29.85 -13.88
N THR A 341 13.27 30.06 -15.19
CA THR A 341 11.94 30.07 -15.82
C THR A 341 11.73 29.16 -17.03
N THR A 342 12.78 28.66 -17.67
CA THR A 342 12.60 27.91 -18.94
C THR A 342 12.97 26.44 -18.87
N SER A 343 13.87 26.03 -17.95
CA SER A 343 14.28 24.62 -17.84
C SER A 343 13.36 23.80 -16.92
N LEU A 344 12.87 24.39 -15.84
CA LEU A 344 11.94 23.70 -14.92
C LEU A 344 10.58 23.35 -15.58
N GLN A 345 10.06 24.23 -16.45
CA GLN A 345 8.80 23.93 -17.16
C GLN A 345 8.97 22.91 -18.28
N LYS A 346 10.16 22.75 -18.85
CA LYS A 346 10.42 21.70 -19.87
C LYS A 346 10.74 20.34 -19.25
N SER A 347 11.29 20.28 -18.04
CA SER A 347 11.59 19.03 -17.35
C SER A 347 10.33 18.31 -16.86
N THR A 348 9.31 19.06 -16.45
CA THR A 348 8.02 18.49 -15.97
C THR A 348 7.26 17.72 -17.06
N ALA A 349 7.37 18.14 -18.32
CA ALA A 349 6.70 17.44 -19.44
C ALA A 349 7.32 16.06 -19.79
N LEU A 350 8.59 15.82 -19.40
CA LEU A 350 9.32 14.55 -19.62
C LEU A 350 9.07 13.51 -18.53
N LEU A 351 8.41 13.88 -17.44
CA LEU A 351 8.22 13.07 -16.24
C LEU A 351 6.84 12.43 -16.14
N LEU A 352 6.15 12.27 -17.27
CA LEU A 352 4.83 11.63 -17.27
C LEU A 352 4.94 10.19 -16.75
N PRO A 353 4.04 9.79 -15.84
CA PRO A 353 3.95 8.41 -15.39
C PRO A 353 3.59 7.49 -16.55
N HIS A 354 3.75 6.19 -16.35
CA HIS A 354 3.11 5.19 -17.21
C HIS A 354 1.61 5.51 -17.33
N ASP A 355 1.01 5.34 -18.50
CA ASP A 355 -0.38 5.74 -18.77
C ASP A 355 -1.37 5.17 -17.73
N LEU A 356 -1.15 3.93 -17.31
CA LEU A 356 -1.94 3.28 -16.26
C LEU A 356 -1.84 3.94 -14.87
N CYS A 357 -0.83 4.77 -14.64
CA CYS A 357 -0.56 5.43 -13.37
C CYS A 357 -0.93 6.92 -13.35
N ARG A 358 -1.23 7.54 -14.51
CA ARG A 358 -1.53 8.99 -14.60
C ARG A 358 -2.70 9.41 -13.70
N ASN A 359 -3.72 8.58 -13.65
CA ASN A 359 -4.92 8.81 -12.86
C ASN A 359 -4.97 7.84 -11.67
N CYS A 360 -3.90 7.83 -10.87
CA CYS A 360 -3.77 7.00 -9.66
C CYS A 360 -3.28 7.86 -8.51
N TYR A 361 -4.03 7.93 -7.44
CA TYR A 361 -3.71 8.73 -6.26
C TYR A 361 -2.34 8.40 -5.65
N LYS A 362 -1.96 7.13 -5.63
CA LYS A 362 -0.62 6.69 -5.15
C LYS A 362 0.55 7.34 -5.90
N PHE A 363 0.35 7.67 -7.17
CA PHE A 363 1.37 8.33 -7.96
C PHE A 363 1.66 9.75 -7.50
N TYR A 364 0.73 10.36 -6.78
CA TYR A 364 0.81 11.69 -6.19
C TYR A 364 1.10 11.64 -4.68
N GLY A 365 1.52 10.49 -4.14
CA GLY A 365 1.88 10.33 -2.73
C GLY A 365 0.72 10.24 -1.76
N LEU A 366 -0.46 9.98 -2.28
CA LEU A 366 -1.70 9.84 -1.51
C LEU A 366 -1.99 8.40 -1.12
#